data_7f71808b75c203fc50e99d05557c4960
#
_entry.id   7f71808b75c203fc50e99d05557c4960
#
_cell.length_a   1.000
_cell.length_b   1.000
_cell.length_c   1.000
_cell.angle_alpha   90.00
_cell.angle_beta   90.00
_cell.angle_gamma   90.00
#
_symmetry.space_group_name_H-M   'P 1'
#
loop_
_entity.id
_entity.type
_entity.pdbx_description
1 polymer ?
#
loop_
_entity_poly.entity_id
_entity_poly.type
_entity_poly.pdbx_seq_one_letter_code
_entity_poly.pdbx_strand_id
1 'polypeptide(L)'
;MRRVVTMSGLALTLALALLHVSLVDSFAVMSVDLGNEFLKIAIVKPGVPMEIALNKEGRRKTANIVGFKDGERQFGDAALSGIVMECFV
;
A
#
# COMPACT_ATOMS: atom_id res chain seq x y z
N MET A 1 -13.91 41.22 32.32
CA MET A 1 -14.77 40.28 31.62
C MET A 1 -14.30 39.92 30.20
N ARG A 2 -13.74 40.81 29.43
CA ARG A 2 -13.23 40.50 28.08
C ARG A 2 -12.06 39.48 28.03
N ARG A 3 -11.21 39.43 29.06
CA ARG A 3 -10.07 38.51 29.08
C ARG A 3 -10.43 37.05 29.39
N VAL A 4 -11.49 36.81 30.11
CA VAL A 4 -11.95 35.46 30.47
C VAL A 4 -12.62 34.78 29.28
N VAL A 5 -13.33 35.53 28.45
CA VAL A 5 -13.99 35.03 27.24
C VAL A 5 -12.99 34.64 26.15
N THR A 6 -11.89 35.36 26.03
CA THR A 6 -10.82 35.04 25.05
C THR A 6 -10.03 33.80 25.46
N MET A 7 -9.80 33.59 26.75
CA MET A 7 -9.11 32.38 27.22
C MET A 7 -9.97 31.11 27.08
N SER A 8 -11.28 31.22 27.30
CA SER A 8 -12.20 30.09 27.09
C SER A 8 -12.33 29.73 25.62
N GLY A 9 -12.33 30.71 24.71
CA GLY A 9 -12.33 30.49 23.27
C GLY A 9 -11.03 29.79 22.78
N LEU A 10 -9.88 30.21 23.30
CA LEU A 10 -8.60 29.59 22.96
C LEU A 10 -8.51 28.14 23.47
N ALA A 11 -8.97 27.86 24.67
CA ALA A 11 -9.03 26.52 25.25
C ALA A 11 -9.95 25.58 24.44
N LEU A 12 -11.11 26.11 24.00
CA LEU A 12 -12.05 25.35 23.16
C LEU A 12 -11.50 25.04 21.79
N THR A 13 -10.86 25.99 21.13
CA THR A 13 -10.20 25.77 19.82
C THR A 13 -9.04 24.77 19.92
N LEU A 14 -8.26 24.84 20.98
CA LEU A 14 -7.17 23.89 21.24
C LEU A 14 -7.70 22.47 21.49
N ALA A 15 -8.77 22.34 22.28
CA ALA A 15 -9.43 21.05 22.55
C ALA A 15 -10.02 20.44 21.28
N LEU A 16 -10.66 21.23 20.42
CA LEU A 16 -11.16 20.77 19.12
C LEU A 16 -10.04 20.36 18.16
N ALA A 17 -8.92 21.09 18.12
CA ALA A 17 -7.76 20.74 17.33
C ALA A 17 -7.13 19.42 17.79
N LEU A 18 -6.99 19.18 19.09
CA LEU A 18 -6.51 17.94 19.67
C LEU A 18 -7.45 16.75 19.40
N LEU A 19 -8.76 17.00 19.39
CA LEU A 19 -9.76 15.98 19.06
C LEU A 19 -9.64 15.52 17.59
N HIS A 20 -9.30 16.41 16.68
CA HIS A 20 -9.10 16.09 15.25
C HIS A 20 -7.83 15.26 15.02
N VAL A 21 -6.79 15.49 15.80
CA VAL A 21 -5.53 14.70 15.71
C VAL A 21 -5.74 13.25 16.14
N SER A 22 -6.67 13.00 17.06
CA SER A 22 -6.99 11.65 17.52
C SER A 22 -7.76 10.78 16.51
N LEU A 23 -8.28 11.37 15.45
CA LEU A 23 -9.07 10.69 14.42
C LEU A 23 -8.24 10.24 13.20
N VAL A 24 -6.93 10.50 13.20
CA VAL A 24 -6.04 10.01 12.15
C VAL A 24 -5.58 8.61 12.54
N ASP A 25 -6.42 7.63 12.26
CA ASP A 25 -6.03 6.22 12.32
C ASP A 25 -5.40 5.79 11.00
N SER A 26 -4.11 5.50 11.05
CA SER A 26 -3.41 4.83 9.96
C SER A 26 -3.63 3.32 10.09
N PHE A 27 -4.52 2.76 9.28
CA PHE A 27 -4.97 1.37 9.45
C PHE A 27 -4.10 0.33 8.78
N ALA A 28 -3.37 0.68 7.75
CA ALA A 28 -2.56 -0.28 7.04
C ALA A 28 -1.38 0.38 6.34
N VAL A 29 -0.26 -0.33 6.30
CA VAL A 29 0.92 0.03 5.52
C VAL A 29 1.16 -1.05 4.48
N MET A 30 1.39 -0.65 3.24
CA MET A 30 1.78 -1.53 2.16
C MET A 30 3.21 -1.21 1.74
N SER A 31 4.03 -2.24 1.62
CA SER A 31 5.39 -2.15 1.11
C SER A 31 5.50 -2.99 -0.17
N VAL A 32 6.09 -2.42 -1.20
CA VAL A 32 6.34 -3.08 -2.48
C VAL A 32 7.83 -3.26 -2.65
N ASP A 33 8.26 -4.52 -2.78
CA ASP A 33 9.62 -4.91 -3.15
C ASP A 33 9.64 -5.25 -4.64
N LEU A 34 10.09 -4.30 -5.45
CA LEU A 34 10.22 -4.46 -6.90
C LEU A 34 11.61 -4.99 -7.23
N GLY A 35 11.76 -6.30 -7.16
CA GLY A 35 13.01 -6.98 -7.49
C GLY A 35 13.23 -7.13 -9.00
N ASN A 36 14.46 -7.52 -9.36
CA ASN A 36 14.82 -7.76 -10.76
C ASN A 36 14.04 -8.93 -11.38
N GLU A 37 13.85 -10.00 -10.65
CA GLU A 37 13.19 -11.23 -11.10
C GLU A 37 11.76 -11.35 -10.58
N PHE A 38 11.53 -10.96 -9.33
CA PHE A 38 10.24 -11.08 -8.67
C PHE A 38 9.82 -9.82 -7.95
N LEU A 39 8.53 -9.57 -7.96
CA LEU A 39 7.81 -8.56 -7.19
C LEU A 39 7.16 -9.21 -5.97
N LYS A 40 7.26 -8.58 -4.80
CA LYS A 40 6.60 -8.98 -3.56
C LYS A 40 5.90 -7.79 -2.92
N ILE A 41 4.77 -8.03 -2.30
CA ILE A 41 4.00 -7.00 -1.59
C ILE A 41 3.77 -7.48 -0.16
N ALA A 42 4.20 -6.68 0.80
CA ALA A 42 3.93 -6.91 2.21
C ALA A 42 2.85 -5.95 2.70
N ILE A 43 1.96 -6.45 3.54
CA ILE A 43 0.88 -5.68 4.15
C ILE A 43 1.01 -5.79 5.66
N VAL A 44 1.00 -4.64 6.33
CA VAL A 44 0.98 -4.53 7.79
C VAL A 44 -0.32 -3.88 8.22
N LYS A 45 -1.08 -4.58 9.03
CA LYS A 45 -2.34 -4.09 9.63
C LYS A 45 -2.25 -4.16 11.15
N PRO A 46 -2.89 -3.21 11.87
CA PRO A 46 -2.96 -3.30 13.33
C PRO A 46 -3.62 -4.61 13.78
N GLY A 47 -3.03 -5.28 14.76
CA GLY A 47 -3.57 -6.52 15.33
C GLY A 47 -3.37 -7.79 14.49
N VAL A 48 -2.72 -7.68 13.33
CA VAL A 48 -2.41 -8.82 12.47
C VAL A 48 -0.90 -8.85 12.20
N PRO A 49 -0.24 -10.02 12.23
CA PRO A 49 1.16 -10.14 11.83
C PRO A 49 1.37 -9.65 10.39
N MET A 50 2.58 -9.17 10.10
CA MET A 50 2.95 -8.81 8.74
C MET A 50 2.79 -10.02 7.81
N GLU A 51 2.08 -9.83 6.72
CA GLU A 51 1.84 -10.87 5.72
C GLU A 51 2.33 -10.44 4.34
N ILE A 52 2.86 -11.38 3.60
CA ILE A 52 3.13 -11.20 2.17
C ILE A 52 1.82 -11.47 1.41
N ALA A 53 1.37 -10.47 0.66
CA ALA A 53 0.15 -10.60 -0.13
C ALA A 53 0.30 -11.68 -1.20
N LEU A 54 -0.75 -12.43 -1.40
CA LEU A 54 -0.84 -13.42 -2.46
C LEU A 54 -1.33 -12.75 -3.74
N ASN A 55 -0.75 -13.15 -4.87
CA ASN A 55 -1.24 -12.76 -6.18
C ASN A 55 -2.51 -13.57 -6.55
N LYS A 56 -3.09 -13.28 -7.72
CA LYS A 56 -4.27 -14.00 -8.22
C LYS A 56 -4.05 -15.50 -8.43
N GLU A 57 -2.81 -15.94 -8.59
CA GLU A 57 -2.41 -17.34 -8.68
C GLU A 57 -2.10 -17.98 -7.31
N GLY A 58 -2.32 -17.26 -6.20
CA GLY A 58 -2.07 -17.72 -4.84
C GLY A 58 -0.60 -17.81 -4.45
N ARG A 59 0.29 -17.09 -5.14
CA ARG A 59 1.74 -17.06 -4.87
C ARG A 59 2.14 -15.81 -4.12
N ARG A 60 3.15 -15.90 -3.28
CA ARG A 60 3.73 -14.78 -2.51
C ARG A 60 4.67 -13.90 -3.31
N LYS A 61 5.11 -14.35 -4.46
CA LYS A 61 5.97 -13.62 -5.39
C LYS A 61 5.37 -13.67 -6.79
N THR A 62 5.44 -12.56 -7.49
CA THR A 62 4.99 -12.43 -8.87
C THR A 62 6.19 -12.17 -9.77
N ALA A 63 6.29 -12.85 -10.89
CA ALA A 63 7.37 -12.63 -11.83
C ALA A 63 7.32 -11.21 -12.40
N ASN A 64 8.47 -10.52 -12.40
CA ASN A 64 8.60 -9.17 -12.96
C ASN A 64 8.92 -9.25 -14.45
N ILE A 65 7.96 -9.75 -15.22
CA ILE A 65 8.09 -10.07 -16.65
C ILE A 65 6.87 -9.53 -17.39
N VAL A 66 7.11 -9.04 -18.60
CA VAL A 66 6.09 -8.73 -19.58
C VAL A 66 6.30 -9.62 -20.79
N GLY A 67 5.27 -10.32 -21.22
CA GLY A 67 5.27 -11.15 -22.39
C GLY A 67 4.25 -10.68 -23.42
N PHE A 68 4.45 -11.06 -24.67
CA PHE A 68 3.51 -10.82 -25.76
C PHE A 68 3.05 -12.17 -26.31
N LYS A 69 1.75 -12.35 -26.35
CA LYS A 69 1.11 -13.52 -26.90
C LYS A 69 -0.13 -13.12 -27.70
N ASP A 70 -0.20 -13.56 -28.94
CA ASP A 70 -1.36 -13.29 -29.84
C ASP A 70 -1.70 -11.79 -29.99
N GLY A 71 -0.69 -10.92 -29.94
CA GLY A 71 -0.86 -9.46 -30.01
C GLY A 71 -1.27 -8.79 -28.71
N GLU A 72 -1.42 -9.54 -27.62
CA GLU A 72 -1.77 -9.04 -26.29
C GLU A 72 -0.55 -9.04 -25.36
N ARG A 73 -0.44 -8.01 -24.51
CA ARG A 73 0.52 -7.95 -23.43
C ARG A 73 0.06 -8.79 -22.25
N GLN A 74 0.95 -9.64 -21.76
CA GLN A 74 0.75 -10.42 -20.56
C GLN A 74 1.78 -10.04 -19.50
N PHE A 75 1.37 -10.08 -18.23
CA PHE A 75 2.20 -9.66 -17.11
C PHE A 75 2.32 -10.77 -16.07
N GLY A 76 3.47 -10.80 -15.38
CA GLY A 76 3.69 -11.71 -14.27
C GLY A 76 3.69 -13.17 -14.70
N ASP A 77 3.06 -14.02 -13.89
CA ASP A 77 3.06 -15.46 -14.10
C ASP A 77 2.41 -15.90 -15.42
N ALA A 78 1.44 -15.13 -15.93
CA ALA A 78 0.85 -15.38 -17.23
C ALA A 78 1.86 -15.19 -18.37
N ALA A 79 2.79 -14.26 -18.25
CA ALA A 79 3.84 -14.00 -19.21
C ALA A 79 4.88 -15.13 -19.27
N LEU A 80 5.09 -15.87 -18.16
CA LEU A 80 6.01 -17.02 -18.13
C LEU A 80 5.58 -18.16 -19.05
N SER A 81 4.31 -18.28 -19.34
CA SER A 81 3.77 -19.29 -20.26
C SER A 81 3.79 -18.84 -21.74
N GLY A 82 4.16 -17.59 -22.01
CA GLY A 82 4.27 -17.02 -23.35
C GLY A 82 5.61 -17.37 -24.03
N ILE A 83 5.61 -17.35 -25.36
CA ILE A 83 6.76 -17.76 -26.18
C ILE A 83 7.80 -16.64 -26.32
N VAL A 84 7.45 -15.39 -26.05
CA VAL A 84 8.34 -14.23 -26.15
C VAL A 84 8.37 -13.51 -24.80
N MET A 85 9.52 -13.56 -24.13
CA MET A 85 9.76 -12.91 -22.85
C MET A 85 10.68 -11.71 -23.05
N GLU A 86 10.20 -10.53 -22.69
CA GLU A 86 11.05 -9.36 -22.45
C GLU A 86 11.10 -9.10 -20.95
N CYS A 87 12.28 -9.21 -20.36
CA CYS A 87 12.50 -8.79 -18.98
C CYS A 87 12.61 -7.28 -18.91
N PHE A 88 11.79 -6.69 -18.10
CA PHE A 88 11.96 -5.28 -17.69
C PHE A 88 13.04 -5.21 -16.60
N VAL A 89 14.15 -4.61 -16.95
CA VAL A 89 15.21 -4.25 -16.01
C VAL A 89 15.01 -2.80 -15.56
#